data_70dfe0387aa73e6ec07218cb4d366b5f
#
_entry.id   70dfe0387aa73e6ec07218cb4d366b5f
#
_cell.length_a   1.000
_cell.length_b   1.000
_cell.length_c   1.000
_cell.angle_alpha   90.00
_cell.angle_beta   90.00
_cell.angle_gamma   90.00
#
_symmetry.space_group_name_H-M   'P 1'
#
loop_
_entity.id
_entity.type
_entity.pdbx_description
1 polymer ?
#
loop_
_entity_poly.entity_id
_entity_poly.type
_entity_poly.pdbx_seq_one_letter_code
_entity_poly.pdbx_strand_id
1 'polypeptide(L)'
;MHEHKQNQCKRKVKHRKNVMRFILFCITVGITLMFIYYQNLRKEIYARQKWLETVLTREKKWILENQGPEGEIYMNGRKAGDVNPYFACIAALGLLAETKSCPRTEAEKKAVGRYLDWHTGILLETDGKMGIYRKESGKLIYKEKADSEDGYLGMYLFLMGKYLEKTESTDLPENWEKGISLALNKIQSLMQDGITQVSEENTTAYLMDNLEVWKGLYELELAGLEDTQAISEIRKMIQAQIEKVFWDGVNQRWRIIGNSDLYHQKEFYPDGVAQIYPLIYEFPVKEKKKQKILYEQFTEKFQWQNLNKNRNGFLWTMTGMAAAQMGDINNLVELIRNYEAEYCENRKYPLYTGEAGWICMECEKLYGLND
;
A
#
# COMPACT_ATOMS: atom_id res chain seq x y z
N MET A 1 63.15 -30.01 -47.12
CA MET A 1 62.47 -28.72 -46.86
C MET A 1 60.94 -28.82 -46.96
N HIS A 2 60.41 -29.64 -47.86
CA HIS A 2 58.90 -29.81 -48.05
C HIS A 2 58.23 -30.53 -46.91
N GLU A 3 58.77 -31.60 -46.35
CA GLU A 3 58.22 -32.37 -45.24
C GLU A 3 58.09 -31.58 -43.95
N HIS A 4 59.08 -30.71 -43.67
CA HIS A 4 59.06 -29.89 -42.45
C HIS A 4 57.94 -28.84 -42.47
N LYS A 5 57.61 -28.26 -43.63
CA LYS A 5 56.47 -27.33 -43.81
C LYS A 5 55.14 -28.03 -43.69
N GLN A 6 54.99 -29.25 -44.21
CA GLN A 6 53.79 -30.03 -44.10
C GLN A 6 53.51 -30.46 -42.63
N ASN A 7 54.50 -30.81 -41.86
CA ASN A 7 54.36 -31.16 -40.44
C ASN A 7 53.99 -29.91 -39.55
N GLN A 8 54.55 -28.75 -39.87
CA GLN A 8 54.16 -27.50 -39.21
C GLN A 8 52.70 -27.12 -39.52
N CYS A 9 52.26 -27.30 -40.77
CA CYS A 9 50.83 -27.00 -41.13
C CYS A 9 49.85 -27.95 -40.42
N LYS A 10 50.13 -29.26 -40.35
CA LYS A 10 49.36 -30.24 -39.63
C LYS A 10 49.24 -29.94 -38.11
N ARG A 11 50.37 -29.49 -37.50
CA ARG A 11 50.35 -29.08 -36.07
C ARG A 11 49.52 -27.82 -35.83
N LYS A 12 49.54 -26.81 -36.69
CA LYS A 12 48.72 -25.61 -36.59
C LYS A 12 47.24 -25.91 -36.75
N VAL A 13 46.84 -26.79 -37.66
CA VAL A 13 45.45 -27.22 -37.86
C VAL A 13 44.94 -28.01 -36.65
N LYS A 14 45.74 -28.92 -36.09
CA LYS A 14 45.42 -29.67 -34.89
C LYS A 14 45.23 -28.76 -33.66
N HIS A 15 46.13 -27.76 -33.52
CA HIS A 15 46.01 -26.77 -32.44
C HIS A 15 44.76 -25.93 -32.57
N ARG A 16 44.41 -25.41 -33.74
CA ARG A 16 43.15 -24.66 -33.99
C ARG A 16 41.90 -25.49 -33.68
N LYS A 17 41.89 -26.80 -34.06
CA LYS A 17 40.76 -27.69 -33.72
C LYS A 17 40.62 -27.91 -32.23
N ASN A 18 41.73 -28.03 -31.49
CA ASN A 18 41.68 -28.20 -30.03
C ASN A 18 41.23 -26.91 -29.33
N VAL A 19 41.69 -25.75 -29.77
CA VAL A 19 41.22 -24.44 -29.26
C VAL A 19 39.70 -24.27 -29.50
N MET A 20 39.23 -24.60 -30.71
CA MET A 20 37.81 -24.51 -31.05
C MET A 20 36.96 -25.47 -30.22
N ARG A 21 37.44 -26.70 -29.95
CA ARG A 21 36.76 -27.66 -29.06
C ARG A 21 36.69 -27.16 -27.62
N PHE A 22 37.77 -26.53 -27.13
CA PHE A 22 37.79 -25.94 -25.79
C PHE A 22 36.82 -24.76 -25.67
N ILE A 23 36.77 -23.89 -26.67
CA ILE A 23 35.79 -22.77 -26.70
C ILE A 23 34.35 -23.31 -26.70
N LEU A 24 34.05 -24.30 -27.54
CA LEU A 24 32.72 -24.95 -27.58
C LEU A 24 32.36 -25.57 -26.24
N PHE A 25 33.30 -26.26 -25.58
CA PHE A 25 33.09 -26.82 -24.24
C PHE A 25 32.76 -25.72 -23.21
N CYS A 26 33.53 -24.62 -23.17
CA CYS A 26 33.27 -23.50 -22.28
C CYS A 26 31.90 -22.86 -22.53
N ILE A 27 31.48 -22.71 -23.79
CA ILE A 27 30.14 -22.18 -24.15
C ILE A 27 29.05 -23.15 -23.66
N THR A 28 29.22 -24.46 -23.88
CA THR A 28 28.23 -25.46 -23.44
C THR A 28 28.09 -25.46 -21.93
N VAL A 29 29.20 -25.43 -21.19
CA VAL A 29 29.18 -25.34 -19.72
C VAL A 29 28.50 -24.05 -19.25
N GLY A 30 28.81 -22.92 -19.87
CA GLY A 30 28.19 -21.64 -19.57
C GLY A 30 26.65 -21.66 -19.76
N ILE A 31 26.17 -22.19 -20.89
CA ILE A 31 24.75 -22.35 -21.19
C ILE A 31 24.08 -23.26 -20.14
N THR A 32 24.73 -24.40 -19.79
CA THR A 32 24.21 -25.32 -18.80
C THR A 32 24.07 -24.67 -17.42
N LEU A 33 25.10 -23.93 -16.99
CA LEU A 33 25.06 -23.19 -15.71
C LEU A 33 23.97 -22.11 -15.69
N MET A 34 23.82 -21.37 -16.79
CA MET A 34 22.74 -20.38 -16.94
C MET A 34 21.36 -21.06 -16.88
N PHE A 35 21.19 -22.21 -17.51
CA PHE A 35 19.94 -22.96 -17.47
C PHE A 35 19.61 -23.44 -16.05
N ILE A 36 20.58 -24.00 -15.34
CA ILE A 36 20.41 -24.45 -13.94
C ILE A 36 20.05 -23.24 -13.05
N TYR A 37 20.77 -22.12 -13.20
CA TYR A 37 20.47 -20.89 -12.47
C TYR A 37 19.02 -20.41 -12.72
N TYR A 38 18.62 -20.37 -13.99
CA TYR A 38 17.27 -19.97 -14.36
C TYR A 38 16.18 -20.89 -13.79
N GLN A 39 16.40 -22.20 -13.80
CA GLN A 39 15.47 -23.18 -13.19
C GLN A 39 15.35 -23.01 -11.68
N ASN A 40 16.46 -22.74 -10.98
CA ASN A 40 16.46 -22.48 -9.55
C ASN A 40 15.73 -21.17 -9.24
N LEU A 41 16.00 -20.12 -9.98
CA LEU A 41 15.30 -18.83 -9.82
C LEU A 41 13.77 -18.98 -10.00
N ARG A 42 13.34 -19.70 -11.02
CA ARG A 42 11.91 -20.00 -11.23
C ARG A 42 11.28 -20.75 -10.07
N LYS A 43 12.00 -21.73 -9.49
CA LYS A 43 11.52 -22.47 -8.32
C LYS A 43 11.36 -21.55 -7.10
N GLU A 44 12.31 -20.68 -6.87
CA GLU A 44 12.24 -19.69 -5.77
C GLU A 44 11.10 -18.71 -5.94
N ILE A 45 10.90 -18.16 -7.15
CA ILE A 45 9.77 -17.28 -7.48
C ILE A 45 8.45 -18.01 -7.22
N TYR A 46 8.30 -19.23 -7.75
CA TYR A 46 7.08 -20.02 -7.58
C TYR A 46 6.78 -20.33 -6.10
N ALA A 47 7.81 -20.71 -5.33
CA ALA A 47 7.65 -20.98 -3.90
C ALA A 47 7.23 -19.73 -3.14
N ARG A 48 7.80 -18.56 -3.49
CA ARG A 48 7.42 -17.27 -2.91
C ARG A 48 5.99 -16.88 -3.27
N GLN A 49 5.59 -17.00 -4.52
CA GLN A 49 4.23 -16.72 -4.96
C GLN A 49 3.21 -17.56 -4.19
N LYS A 50 3.45 -18.87 -4.07
CA LYS A 50 2.58 -19.78 -3.30
C LYS A 50 2.51 -19.42 -1.81
N TRP A 51 3.62 -19.01 -1.23
CA TRP A 51 3.64 -18.53 0.15
C TRP A 51 2.81 -17.24 0.30
N LEU A 52 2.96 -16.27 -0.61
CA LEU A 52 2.18 -15.03 -0.59
C LEU A 52 0.67 -15.29 -0.71
N GLU A 53 0.25 -16.22 -1.56
CA GLU A 53 -1.15 -16.65 -1.67
C GLU A 53 -1.69 -17.22 -0.36
N THR A 54 -0.87 -17.98 0.34
CA THR A 54 -1.23 -18.55 1.67
C THR A 54 -1.43 -17.43 2.69
N VAL A 55 -0.51 -16.46 2.75
CA VAL A 55 -0.63 -15.28 3.63
C VAL A 55 -1.87 -14.48 3.27
N LEU A 56 -2.03 -14.12 2.00
CA LEU A 56 -3.17 -13.33 1.49
C LEU A 56 -4.51 -13.97 1.87
N THR A 57 -4.67 -15.27 1.58
CA THR A 57 -5.92 -15.99 1.88
C THR A 57 -6.23 -16.02 3.38
N ARG A 58 -5.21 -16.21 4.22
CA ARG A 58 -5.36 -16.25 5.67
C ARG A 58 -5.74 -14.88 6.25
N GLU A 59 -5.10 -13.80 5.78
CA GLU A 59 -5.39 -12.47 6.26
C GLU A 59 -6.78 -12.00 5.83
N LYS A 60 -7.16 -12.23 4.58
CA LYS A 60 -8.53 -11.96 4.12
C LYS A 60 -9.58 -12.71 4.93
N LYS A 61 -9.35 -14.00 5.21
CA LYS A 61 -10.23 -14.78 6.06
C LYS A 61 -10.39 -14.14 7.44
N TRP A 62 -9.30 -13.70 8.05
CA TRP A 62 -9.35 -13.03 9.36
C TRP A 62 -10.11 -11.71 9.31
N ILE A 63 -9.94 -10.90 8.28
CA ILE A 63 -10.72 -9.67 8.09
C ILE A 63 -12.21 -10.00 7.97
N LEU A 64 -12.59 -10.97 7.15
CA LEU A 64 -13.98 -11.42 6.99
C LEU A 64 -14.59 -11.90 8.31
N GLU A 65 -13.83 -12.63 9.12
CA GLU A 65 -14.25 -13.09 10.45
C GLU A 65 -14.48 -11.93 11.44
N ASN A 66 -13.89 -10.78 11.21
CA ASN A 66 -14.06 -9.57 12.01
C ASN A 66 -15.10 -8.59 11.46
N GLN A 67 -15.80 -8.94 10.37
CA GLN A 67 -16.93 -8.17 9.89
C GLN A 67 -18.18 -8.48 10.68
N GLY A 68 -18.86 -7.43 11.14
CA GLY A 68 -20.14 -7.53 11.84
C GLY A 68 -21.34 -7.69 10.91
N PRO A 69 -22.54 -7.88 11.48
CA PRO A 69 -23.75 -8.16 10.72
C PRO A 69 -24.24 -6.99 9.88
N GLU A 70 -23.98 -5.75 10.28
CA GLU A 70 -24.38 -4.53 9.57
C GLU A 70 -23.36 -4.13 8.49
N GLY A 71 -22.20 -4.80 8.42
CA GLY A 71 -21.14 -4.53 7.47
C GLY A 71 -19.89 -3.91 8.10
N GLU A 72 -19.98 -3.43 9.34
CA GLU A 72 -18.88 -2.85 10.11
C GLU A 72 -17.68 -3.82 10.22
N ILE A 73 -16.45 -3.32 10.17
CA ILE A 73 -15.23 -4.12 10.38
C ILE A 73 -14.57 -3.67 11.68
N TYR A 74 -14.47 -4.59 12.64
CA TYR A 74 -13.85 -4.34 13.94
C TYR A 74 -12.33 -4.27 13.84
N MET A 75 -11.70 -3.40 14.66
CA MET A 75 -10.26 -3.23 14.66
C MET A 75 -9.50 -4.50 15.09
N ASN A 76 -9.89 -5.11 16.21
CA ASN A 76 -9.03 -6.10 16.89
C ASN A 76 -9.76 -7.26 17.54
N GLY A 77 -10.80 -7.75 16.93
CA GLY A 77 -11.41 -8.95 17.44
C GLY A 77 -12.94 -8.96 17.41
N ARG A 78 -13.43 -10.15 17.35
CA ARG A 78 -14.85 -10.45 17.14
C ARG A 78 -15.74 -9.82 18.19
N LYS A 79 -16.66 -8.97 17.76
CA LYS A 79 -17.89 -8.61 18.47
C LYS A 79 -17.77 -7.71 19.69
N ALA A 80 -16.59 -7.33 20.14
CA ALA A 80 -16.40 -6.49 21.34
C ALA A 80 -15.37 -5.37 21.15
N GLY A 81 -14.90 -5.15 19.94
CA GLY A 81 -13.88 -4.15 19.64
C GLY A 81 -14.47 -2.82 19.20
N ASP A 82 -13.60 -1.86 19.08
CA ASP A 82 -13.89 -0.59 18.44
C ASP A 82 -13.95 -0.76 16.91
N VAL A 83 -14.78 0.03 16.26
CA VAL A 83 -14.81 0.21 14.82
C VAL A 83 -14.25 1.60 14.54
N ASN A 84 -13.06 1.66 13.98
CA ASN A 84 -12.47 2.88 13.46
C ASN A 84 -12.57 2.84 11.93
N PRO A 85 -13.38 3.70 11.30
CA PRO A 85 -13.64 3.69 9.87
C PRO A 85 -12.36 3.82 9.02
N TYR A 86 -11.35 4.55 9.48
CA TYR A 86 -10.06 4.66 8.81
C TYR A 86 -9.38 3.28 8.66
N PHE A 87 -9.17 2.56 9.75
CA PHE A 87 -8.57 1.21 9.71
C PHE A 87 -9.47 0.17 9.04
N ALA A 88 -10.79 0.34 9.15
CA ALA A 88 -11.75 -0.53 8.49
C ALA A 88 -11.74 -0.34 6.96
N CYS A 89 -11.52 0.87 6.44
CA CYS A 89 -11.27 1.11 5.02
C CYS A 89 -10.02 0.35 4.53
N ILE A 90 -8.93 0.39 5.29
CA ILE A 90 -7.69 -0.33 4.94
C ILE A 90 -7.92 -1.84 4.95
N ALA A 91 -8.63 -2.37 5.95
CA ALA A 91 -9.00 -3.78 5.98
C ALA A 91 -9.84 -4.19 4.76
N ALA A 92 -10.82 -3.35 4.38
CA ALA A 92 -11.65 -3.58 3.21
C ALA A 92 -10.86 -3.49 1.90
N LEU A 93 -9.89 -2.57 1.78
CA LEU A 93 -8.92 -2.51 0.66
C LEU A 93 -8.13 -3.82 0.56
N GLY A 94 -7.71 -4.40 1.69
CA GLY A 94 -7.06 -5.70 1.73
C GLY A 94 -7.91 -6.84 1.19
N LEU A 95 -9.24 -6.80 1.37
CA LEU A 95 -10.15 -7.79 0.76
C LEU A 95 -10.22 -7.64 -0.77
N LEU A 96 -9.93 -6.47 -1.33
CA LEU A 96 -9.87 -6.24 -2.76
C LEU A 96 -8.55 -6.71 -3.40
N ALA A 97 -7.50 -6.95 -2.64
CA ALA A 97 -6.23 -7.43 -3.15
C ALA A 97 -6.38 -8.82 -3.78
N GLU A 98 -5.65 -9.09 -4.87
CA GLU A 98 -5.73 -10.36 -5.60
C GLU A 98 -4.42 -10.72 -6.28
N THR A 99 -4.25 -12.00 -6.62
CA THR A 99 -3.18 -12.49 -7.46
C THR A 99 -3.76 -13.37 -8.57
N LYS A 100 -2.97 -13.71 -9.58
CA LYS A 100 -3.42 -14.58 -10.67
C LYS A 100 -4.00 -15.91 -10.17
N SER A 101 -3.42 -16.46 -9.10
CA SER A 101 -3.82 -17.77 -8.54
C SER A 101 -4.76 -17.66 -7.35
N CYS A 102 -4.94 -16.45 -6.81
CA CYS A 102 -5.86 -16.15 -5.72
C CYS A 102 -6.72 -14.93 -6.10
N PRO A 103 -7.69 -15.14 -7.04
CA PRO A 103 -8.60 -14.07 -7.45
C PRO A 103 -9.57 -13.74 -6.33
N ARG A 104 -10.11 -12.53 -6.39
CA ARG A 104 -11.16 -12.08 -5.47
C ARG A 104 -12.41 -12.95 -5.56
N THR A 105 -12.92 -13.39 -4.40
CA THR A 105 -14.16 -14.14 -4.31
C THR A 105 -15.38 -13.23 -4.27
N GLU A 106 -16.55 -13.75 -4.63
CA GLU A 106 -17.82 -13.03 -4.47
C GLU A 106 -18.14 -12.71 -3.00
N ALA A 107 -17.68 -13.55 -2.06
CA ALA A 107 -17.83 -13.28 -0.63
C ALA A 107 -17.04 -12.04 -0.18
N GLU A 108 -15.81 -11.88 -0.69
CA GLU A 108 -14.96 -10.70 -0.43
C GLU A 108 -15.58 -9.44 -1.02
N LYS A 109 -16.03 -9.48 -2.28
CA LYS A 109 -16.72 -8.34 -2.93
C LYS A 109 -17.96 -7.92 -2.14
N LYS A 110 -18.81 -8.87 -1.76
CA LYS A 110 -20.00 -8.60 -0.94
C LYS A 110 -19.66 -8.05 0.44
N ALA A 111 -18.57 -8.51 1.04
CA ALA A 111 -18.12 -7.99 2.33
C ALA A 111 -17.70 -6.52 2.23
N VAL A 112 -16.94 -6.17 1.19
CA VAL A 112 -16.58 -4.76 0.95
C VAL A 112 -17.81 -3.92 0.63
N GLY A 113 -18.73 -4.40 -0.22
CA GLY A 113 -19.98 -3.69 -0.51
C GLY A 113 -20.81 -3.40 0.76
N ARG A 114 -20.98 -4.40 1.65
CA ARG A 114 -21.67 -4.20 2.94
C ARG A 114 -20.95 -3.19 3.85
N TYR A 115 -19.62 -3.20 3.84
CA TYR A 115 -18.86 -2.20 4.59
C TYR A 115 -19.08 -0.79 4.01
N LEU A 116 -19.06 -0.65 2.68
CA LEU A 116 -19.35 0.62 2.02
C LEU A 116 -20.78 1.11 2.31
N ASP A 117 -21.78 0.22 2.32
CA ASP A 117 -23.16 0.56 2.72
C ASP A 117 -23.20 1.10 4.15
N TRP A 118 -22.58 0.40 5.09
CA TRP A 118 -22.50 0.81 6.49
C TRP A 118 -21.76 2.16 6.64
N HIS A 119 -20.59 2.30 6.02
CA HIS A 119 -19.78 3.53 6.12
C HIS A 119 -20.52 4.73 5.52
N THR A 120 -21.11 4.55 4.33
CA THR A 120 -21.91 5.59 3.68
C THR A 120 -23.11 5.99 4.52
N GLY A 121 -23.80 5.01 5.13
CA GLY A 121 -24.92 5.28 6.06
C GLY A 121 -24.50 6.20 7.19
N ILE A 122 -23.42 5.88 7.88
CA ILE A 122 -22.86 6.72 8.96
C ILE A 122 -22.45 8.11 8.44
N LEU A 123 -21.76 8.17 7.29
CA LEU A 123 -21.33 9.42 6.69
C LEU A 123 -22.52 10.36 6.42
N LEU A 124 -23.63 9.83 5.90
CA LEU A 124 -24.85 10.59 5.63
C LEU A 124 -25.56 11.00 6.92
N GLU A 125 -25.66 10.12 7.90
CA GLU A 125 -26.31 10.39 9.21
C GLU A 125 -25.57 11.47 10.00
N THR A 126 -24.25 11.55 9.88
CA THR A 126 -23.40 12.49 10.63
C THR A 126 -23.08 13.77 9.87
N ASP A 127 -23.64 13.97 8.68
CA ASP A 127 -23.31 15.07 7.78
C ASP A 127 -21.80 15.18 7.51
N GLY A 128 -21.16 14.05 7.22
CA GLY A 128 -19.74 13.97 6.88
C GLY A 128 -18.79 13.95 8.07
N LYS A 129 -19.29 14.02 9.30
CA LYS A 129 -18.45 13.92 10.51
C LYS A 129 -18.25 12.45 10.87
N MET A 130 -17.00 12.04 10.93
CA MET A 130 -16.64 10.67 11.25
C MET A 130 -16.10 10.56 12.69
N GLY A 131 -16.19 9.35 13.23
CA GLY A 131 -15.69 9.07 14.56
C GLY A 131 -15.40 7.58 14.75
N ILE A 132 -14.95 7.23 15.94
CA ILE A 132 -14.74 5.85 16.37
C ILE A 132 -16.02 5.37 17.04
N TYR A 133 -16.42 4.14 16.76
CA TYR A 133 -17.63 3.52 17.28
C TYR A 133 -17.27 2.30 18.13
N ARG A 134 -18.12 1.99 19.12
CA ARG A 134 -18.01 0.78 19.93
C ARG A 134 -19.31 0.04 19.96
N LYS A 135 -19.26 -1.28 19.92
CA LYS A 135 -20.45 -2.10 20.09
C LYS A 135 -20.78 -2.29 21.56
N GLU A 136 -21.94 -1.75 22.00
CA GLU A 136 -22.48 -1.91 23.34
C GLU A 136 -23.93 -2.44 23.25
N SER A 137 -24.20 -3.51 23.99
CA SER A 137 -25.53 -4.15 23.99
C SER A 137 -26.11 -4.44 22.60
N GLY A 138 -25.25 -4.81 21.64
CA GLY A 138 -25.62 -5.13 20.27
C GLY A 138 -25.73 -3.93 19.32
N LYS A 139 -25.60 -2.70 19.81
CA LYS A 139 -25.65 -1.47 19.01
C LYS A 139 -24.28 -0.84 18.89
N LEU A 140 -23.98 -0.22 17.74
CA LEU A 140 -22.82 0.64 17.57
C LEU A 140 -23.12 2.00 18.20
N ILE A 141 -22.26 2.41 19.12
CA ILE A 141 -22.36 3.69 19.83
C ILE A 141 -21.16 4.53 19.45
N TYR A 142 -21.38 5.80 19.12
CA TYR A 142 -20.32 6.77 18.92
C TYR A 142 -19.50 6.92 20.20
N LYS A 143 -18.18 6.78 20.07
CA LYS A 143 -17.24 6.82 21.19
C LYS A 143 -16.46 8.13 21.25
N GLU A 144 -15.85 8.50 20.12
CA GLU A 144 -15.01 9.69 20.04
C GLU A 144 -14.91 10.20 18.59
N LYS A 145 -14.56 11.49 18.44
CA LYS A 145 -14.35 12.14 17.15
C LYS A 145 -13.13 11.53 16.45
N ALA A 146 -13.15 11.47 15.12
CA ALA A 146 -11.95 11.22 14.31
C ALA A 146 -10.88 12.27 14.60
N ASP A 147 -9.64 11.87 14.60
CA ASP A 147 -8.49 12.74 14.77
C ASP A 147 -8.21 13.58 13.50
N SER A 148 -8.68 13.14 12.35
CA SER A 148 -8.52 13.80 11.05
C SER A 148 -9.77 13.55 10.18
N GLU A 149 -10.63 14.55 10.00
CA GLU A 149 -11.83 14.42 9.17
C GLU A 149 -11.45 14.24 7.69
N ASP A 150 -10.48 15.03 7.19
CA ASP A 150 -10.02 14.97 5.80
C ASP A 150 -9.37 13.62 5.45
N GLY A 151 -8.51 13.07 6.31
CA GLY A 151 -7.91 11.75 6.12
C GLY A 151 -8.95 10.63 6.07
N TYR A 152 -9.96 10.65 6.96
CA TYR A 152 -11.06 9.65 6.94
C TYR A 152 -11.88 9.73 5.66
N LEU A 153 -12.20 10.95 5.19
CA LEU A 153 -12.91 11.17 3.92
C LEU A 153 -12.05 10.70 2.74
N GLY A 154 -10.74 10.97 2.75
CA GLY A 154 -9.79 10.50 1.77
C GLY A 154 -9.77 8.97 1.67
N MET A 155 -9.72 8.27 2.80
CA MET A 155 -9.73 6.80 2.85
C MET A 155 -11.07 6.20 2.41
N TYR A 156 -12.21 6.86 2.72
CA TYR A 156 -13.52 6.46 2.20
C TYR A 156 -13.54 6.50 0.66
N LEU A 157 -13.10 7.62 0.07
CA LEU A 157 -13.04 7.77 -1.39
C LEU A 157 -12.04 6.81 -2.03
N PHE A 158 -10.90 6.53 -1.37
CA PHE A 158 -9.93 5.55 -1.82
C PHE A 158 -10.54 4.15 -1.94
N LEU A 159 -11.23 3.70 -0.89
CA LEU A 159 -11.91 2.41 -0.90
C LEU A 159 -13.02 2.37 -1.96
N MET A 160 -13.82 3.42 -2.05
CA MET A 160 -14.91 3.52 -3.03
C MET A 160 -14.36 3.41 -4.46
N GLY A 161 -13.35 4.22 -4.81
CA GLY A 161 -12.72 4.20 -6.13
C GLY A 161 -12.14 2.82 -6.46
N LYS A 162 -11.42 2.21 -5.51
CA LYS A 162 -10.87 0.85 -5.70
C LYS A 162 -11.94 -0.23 -5.86
N TYR A 163 -13.01 -0.14 -5.10
CA TYR A 163 -14.12 -1.09 -5.23
C TYR A 163 -14.77 -1.00 -6.62
N LEU A 164 -15.07 0.20 -7.08
CA LEU A 164 -15.68 0.43 -8.38
C LEU A 164 -14.76 -0.03 -9.53
N GLU A 165 -13.48 0.35 -9.51
CA GLU A 165 -12.48 -0.11 -10.48
C GLU A 165 -12.42 -1.63 -10.55
N LYS A 166 -12.29 -2.25 -9.37
CA LYS A 166 -12.09 -3.70 -9.26
C LYS A 166 -13.34 -4.53 -9.54
N THR A 167 -14.54 -3.98 -9.40
CA THR A 167 -15.82 -4.68 -9.68
C THR A 167 -16.39 -4.34 -11.03
N GLU A 168 -15.78 -3.40 -11.76
CA GLU A 168 -16.27 -2.87 -13.03
C GLU A 168 -17.75 -2.40 -12.95
N SER A 169 -18.13 -1.92 -11.75
CA SER A 169 -19.51 -1.50 -11.48
C SER A 169 -19.73 -0.09 -12.03
N THR A 170 -20.68 0.03 -12.94
CA THR A 170 -21.10 1.32 -13.51
C THR A 170 -22.34 1.87 -12.83
N ASP A 171 -23.13 1.01 -12.22
CA ASP A 171 -24.37 1.39 -11.52
C ASP A 171 -24.07 1.57 -10.03
N LEU A 172 -24.13 2.83 -9.58
CA LEU A 172 -23.98 3.17 -8.16
C LEU A 172 -25.35 3.14 -7.45
N PRO A 173 -25.42 2.57 -6.25
CA PRO A 173 -26.56 2.81 -5.38
C PRO A 173 -26.70 4.31 -5.07
N GLU A 174 -27.93 4.82 -5.02
CA GLU A 174 -28.22 6.24 -4.77
C GLU A 174 -27.59 6.77 -3.47
N ASN A 175 -27.53 5.94 -2.42
CA ASN A 175 -26.87 6.30 -1.17
C ASN A 175 -25.35 6.48 -1.36
N TRP A 176 -24.68 5.69 -2.22
CA TRP A 176 -23.25 5.84 -2.49
C TRP A 176 -22.97 7.12 -3.27
N GLU A 177 -23.78 7.45 -4.26
CA GLU A 177 -23.68 8.74 -4.98
C GLU A 177 -23.78 9.92 -4.02
N LYS A 178 -24.76 9.89 -3.11
CA LYS A 178 -24.92 10.91 -2.06
C LYS A 178 -23.72 10.95 -1.11
N GLY A 179 -23.18 9.79 -0.71
CA GLY A 179 -22.00 9.69 0.15
C GLY A 179 -20.75 10.25 -0.51
N ILE A 180 -20.50 9.92 -1.78
CA ILE A 180 -19.40 10.48 -2.56
C ILE A 180 -19.54 12.00 -2.66
N SER A 181 -20.72 12.49 -3.06
CA SER A 181 -20.98 13.92 -3.19
C SER A 181 -20.77 14.66 -1.87
N LEU A 182 -21.24 14.09 -0.75
CA LEU A 182 -21.03 14.66 0.59
C LEU A 182 -19.54 14.69 0.95
N ALA A 183 -18.80 13.59 0.72
CA ALA A 183 -17.36 13.53 1.01
C ALA A 183 -16.58 14.56 0.19
N LEU A 184 -16.88 14.70 -1.10
CA LEU A 184 -16.25 15.71 -1.97
C LEU A 184 -16.54 17.14 -1.49
N ASN A 185 -17.80 17.44 -1.13
CA ASN A 185 -18.18 18.75 -0.62
C ASN A 185 -17.48 19.08 0.71
N LYS A 186 -17.39 18.10 1.61
CA LYS A 186 -16.66 18.26 2.89
C LYS A 186 -15.15 18.47 2.65
N ILE A 187 -14.52 17.69 1.80
CA ILE A 187 -13.10 17.89 1.43
C ILE A 187 -12.91 19.32 0.89
N GLN A 188 -13.79 19.79 -0.01
CA GLN A 188 -13.71 21.15 -0.53
C GLN A 188 -13.87 22.21 0.57
N SER A 189 -14.79 22.01 1.54
CA SER A 189 -14.98 22.95 2.66
C SER A 189 -13.77 23.01 3.60
N LEU A 190 -13.01 21.91 3.71
CA LEU A 190 -11.78 21.83 4.50
C LEU A 190 -10.55 22.35 3.75
N MET A 191 -10.67 22.70 2.45
CA MET A 191 -9.54 23.19 1.67
C MET A 191 -9.24 24.66 1.95
N GLN A 192 -7.98 24.95 2.23
CA GLN A 192 -7.42 26.29 2.24
C GLN A 192 -6.15 26.31 1.39
N ASP A 193 -6.05 27.27 0.47
CA ASP A 193 -4.89 27.41 -0.44
C ASP A 193 -4.54 26.14 -1.22
N GLY A 194 -5.54 25.28 -1.46
CA GLY A 194 -5.41 24.06 -2.26
C GLY A 194 -4.87 22.84 -1.50
N ILE A 195 -4.82 22.89 -0.17
CA ILE A 195 -4.57 21.74 0.73
C ILE A 195 -5.70 21.61 1.74
N THR A 196 -5.93 20.41 2.26
CA THR A 196 -6.95 20.15 3.26
C THR A 196 -6.41 20.37 4.68
N GLN A 197 -7.32 20.71 5.57
CA GLN A 197 -7.11 20.86 7.00
C GLN A 197 -7.83 19.72 7.73
N VAL A 198 -7.33 19.35 8.91
CA VAL A 198 -7.85 18.26 9.75
C VAL A 198 -9.36 18.33 9.95
N SER A 199 -9.90 19.51 10.25
CA SER A 199 -11.33 19.76 10.45
C SER A 199 -11.63 21.25 10.39
N GLU A 200 -12.91 21.63 10.40
CA GLU A 200 -13.33 23.04 10.50
C GLU A 200 -12.80 23.73 11.78
N GLU A 201 -12.64 22.97 12.87
CA GLU A 201 -12.17 23.50 14.18
C GLU A 201 -10.63 23.44 14.30
N ASN A 202 -9.98 22.57 13.56
CA ASN A 202 -8.53 22.42 13.54
C ASN A 202 -7.97 22.65 12.14
N THR A 203 -7.46 23.85 11.94
CA THR A 203 -6.93 24.31 10.63
C THR A 203 -5.50 23.86 10.34
N THR A 204 -4.98 22.87 11.10
CA THR A 204 -3.70 22.26 10.80
C THR A 204 -3.80 21.41 9.54
N ALA A 205 -2.85 21.57 8.62
CA ALA A 205 -2.73 20.73 7.44
C ALA A 205 -1.55 19.75 7.63
N TYR A 206 -1.85 18.44 7.60
CA TYR A 206 -0.82 17.41 7.65
C TYR A 206 -0.53 16.84 6.26
N LEU A 207 0.74 16.53 6.00
CA LEU A 207 1.18 15.87 4.77
C LEU A 207 0.44 14.54 4.55
N MET A 208 0.34 13.75 5.62
CA MET A 208 -0.21 12.40 5.54
C MET A 208 -1.68 12.44 5.12
N ASP A 209 -2.48 13.26 5.77
CA ASP A 209 -3.91 13.42 5.48
C ASP A 209 -4.13 13.93 4.03
N ASN A 210 -3.33 14.90 3.60
CA ASN A 210 -3.40 15.42 2.23
C ASN A 210 -3.02 14.39 1.16
N LEU A 211 -2.09 13.46 1.47
CA LEU A 211 -1.75 12.34 0.58
C LEU A 211 -2.87 11.30 0.51
N GLU A 212 -3.57 11.06 1.61
CA GLU A 212 -4.75 10.18 1.67
C GLU A 212 -5.91 10.75 0.86
N VAL A 213 -6.19 12.05 1.02
CA VAL A 213 -7.19 12.77 0.21
C VAL A 213 -6.83 12.71 -1.27
N TRP A 214 -5.58 13.02 -1.61
CA TRP A 214 -5.10 12.93 -2.99
C TRP A 214 -5.28 11.53 -3.57
N LYS A 215 -4.95 10.48 -2.81
CA LYS A 215 -5.10 9.08 -3.23
C LYS A 215 -6.56 8.71 -3.42
N GLY A 216 -7.43 9.11 -2.50
CA GLY A 216 -8.87 8.89 -2.62
C GLY A 216 -9.46 9.51 -3.90
N LEU A 217 -9.13 10.76 -4.18
CA LEU A 217 -9.54 11.44 -5.41
C LEU A 217 -8.95 10.79 -6.67
N TYR A 218 -7.68 10.33 -6.61
CA TYR A 218 -7.03 9.65 -7.72
C TYR A 218 -7.73 8.34 -8.09
N GLU A 219 -8.04 7.51 -7.12
CA GLU A 219 -8.72 6.23 -7.35
C GLU A 219 -10.17 6.42 -7.79
N LEU A 220 -10.84 7.43 -7.26
CA LEU A 220 -12.19 7.78 -7.69
C LEU A 220 -12.22 8.30 -9.14
N GLU A 221 -11.21 9.10 -9.55
CA GLU A 221 -11.04 9.53 -10.94
C GLU A 221 -10.83 8.33 -11.88
N LEU A 222 -10.02 7.33 -11.47
CA LEU A 222 -9.77 6.12 -12.24
C LEU A 222 -11.04 5.24 -12.40
N ALA A 223 -11.93 5.29 -11.43
CA ALA A 223 -13.22 4.57 -11.49
C ALA A 223 -14.16 5.10 -12.60
N GLY A 224 -13.91 6.30 -13.14
CA GLY A 224 -14.59 6.81 -14.34
C GLY A 224 -16.05 7.21 -14.12
N LEU A 225 -16.38 7.78 -12.95
CA LEU A 225 -17.71 8.31 -12.65
C LEU A 225 -18.06 9.53 -13.53
N GLU A 226 -19.35 9.87 -13.65
CA GLU A 226 -19.84 10.95 -14.55
C GLU A 226 -19.18 12.31 -14.24
N ASP A 227 -18.94 12.67 -12.96
CA ASP A 227 -18.31 13.93 -12.55
C ASP A 227 -16.77 13.89 -12.49
N THR A 228 -16.14 13.04 -13.28
CA THR A 228 -14.67 12.82 -13.29
C THR A 228 -13.87 14.12 -13.45
N GLN A 229 -14.41 15.11 -14.20
CA GLN A 229 -13.70 16.39 -14.43
C GLN A 229 -13.53 17.18 -13.15
N ALA A 230 -14.59 17.34 -12.35
CA ALA A 230 -14.51 18.07 -11.07
C ALA A 230 -13.56 17.41 -10.08
N ILE A 231 -13.61 16.06 -9.99
CA ILE A 231 -12.69 15.28 -9.17
C ILE A 231 -11.24 15.48 -9.61
N SER A 232 -10.99 15.43 -10.92
CA SER A 232 -9.66 15.66 -11.53
C SER A 232 -9.11 17.05 -11.22
N GLU A 233 -9.94 18.08 -11.25
CA GLU A 233 -9.54 19.46 -10.94
C GLU A 233 -9.11 19.60 -9.47
N ILE A 234 -9.91 19.10 -8.53
CA ILE A 234 -9.59 19.11 -7.09
C ILE A 234 -8.28 18.33 -6.84
N ARG A 235 -8.17 17.12 -7.37
CA ARG A 235 -6.97 16.27 -7.23
C ARG A 235 -5.71 16.97 -7.75
N LYS A 236 -5.78 17.58 -8.94
CA LYS A 236 -4.64 18.30 -9.53
C LYS A 236 -4.24 19.53 -8.71
N MET A 237 -5.22 20.23 -8.13
CA MET A 237 -4.98 21.36 -7.23
C MET A 237 -4.22 20.89 -5.98
N ILE A 238 -4.72 19.85 -5.29
CA ILE A 238 -4.04 19.28 -4.12
C ILE A 238 -2.65 18.77 -4.48
N GLN A 239 -2.51 18.04 -5.59
CA GLN A 239 -1.21 17.52 -6.05
C GLN A 239 -0.18 18.63 -6.26
N ALA A 240 -0.58 19.75 -6.88
CA ALA A 240 0.31 20.88 -7.12
C ALA A 240 0.76 21.57 -5.82
N GLN A 241 -0.11 21.58 -4.80
CA GLN A 241 0.17 22.25 -3.53
C GLN A 241 0.93 21.36 -2.54
N ILE A 242 0.72 20.04 -2.53
CA ILE A 242 1.46 19.14 -1.62
C ILE A 242 2.96 19.38 -1.70
N GLU A 243 3.56 19.35 -2.89
CA GLU A 243 5.01 19.59 -3.03
C GLU A 243 5.41 21.02 -2.63
N LYS A 244 4.59 22.00 -2.93
CA LYS A 244 4.89 23.41 -2.63
C LYS A 244 4.86 23.70 -1.14
N VAL A 245 3.92 23.09 -0.41
CA VAL A 245 3.69 23.36 1.02
C VAL A 245 4.55 22.47 1.90
N PHE A 246 4.65 21.17 1.55
CA PHE A 246 5.28 20.19 2.42
C PHE A 246 6.72 19.82 2.03
N TRP A 247 7.18 20.10 0.78
CA TRP A 247 8.57 19.84 0.44
C TRP A 247 9.50 20.95 0.94
N ASP A 248 10.40 20.60 1.85
CA ASP A 248 11.47 21.50 2.29
C ASP A 248 12.70 21.35 1.37
N GLY A 249 12.79 22.22 0.39
CA GLY A 249 13.88 22.21 -0.59
C GLY A 249 15.27 22.49 0.00
N VAL A 250 15.35 23.16 1.15
CA VAL A 250 16.63 23.46 1.84
C VAL A 250 17.15 22.22 2.54
N ASN A 251 16.30 21.56 3.33
CA ASN A 251 16.66 20.38 4.11
C ASN A 251 16.43 19.06 3.36
N GLN A 252 15.92 19.11 2.12
CA GLN A 252 15.67 17.97 1.24
C GLN A 252 14.81 16.87 1.91
N ARG A 253 13.68 17.27 2.49
CA ARG A 253 12.79 16.41 3.26
C ARG A 253 11.33 16.85 3.17
N TRP A 254 10.42 16.00 3.58
CA TRP A 254 9.01 16.33 3.74
C TRP A 254 8.75 16.93 5.12
N ARG A 255 8.01 18.04 5.16
CA ARG A 255 7.42 18.59 6.40
C ARG A 255 6.21 17.76 6.77
N ILE A 256 5.98 17.58 8.07
CA ILE A 256 4.80 16.88 8.59
C ILE A 256 3.59 17.80 8.53
N ILE A 257 3.78 19.06 8.94
CA ILE A 257 2.77 20.12 9.00
C ILE A 257 3.11 21.17 7.95
N GLY A 258 2.09 21.62 7.22
CA GLY A 258 2.24 22.69 6.23
C GLY A 258 2.79 23.97 6.84
N ASN A 259 3.77 24.55 6.17
CA ASN A 259 4.42 25.80 6.57
C ASN A 259 5.06 25.82 7.98
N SER A 260 5.32 24.65 8.56
CA SER A 260 6.00 24.50 9.85
C SER A 260 7.40 23.94 9.67
N ASP A 261 8.37 24.48 10.42
CA ASP A 261 9.74 23.97 10.48
C ASP A 261 9.94 22.98 11.64
N LEU A 262 8.89 22.64 12.36
CA LEU A 262 8.92 21.62 13.41
C LEU A 262 9.30 20.27 12.80
N TYR A 263 10.46 19.78 13.21
CA TYR A 263 10.99 18.48 12.78
C TYR A 263 11.86 17.88 13.89
N HIS A 264 11.45 16.73 14.35
CA HIS A 264 12.18 15.97 15.36
C HIS A 264 12.83 14.75 14.72
N GLN A 265 13.97 14.90 14.08
CA GLN A 265 14.70 13.89 13.30
C GLN A 265 14.88 12.51 13.97
N LYS A 266 14.45 12.32 15.21
CA LYS A 266 14.75 11.13 15.98
C LYS A 266 13.63 10.11 16.01
N GLU A 267 12.41 10.53 15.74
CA GLU A 267 11.24 9.71 15.95
C GLU A 267 10.85 8.93 14.68
N PHE A 268 10.39 7.70 14.90
CA PHE A 268 9.85 6.89 13.80
C PHE A 268 8.59 7.54 13.24
N TYR A 269 7.67 7.90 14.11
CA TYR A 269 6.43 8.59 13.80
C TYR A 269 6.30 9.86 14.66
N PRO A 270 5.89 10.97 14.07
CA PRO A 270 5.48 11.14 12.67
C PRO A 270 6.64 11.40 11.68
N ASP A 271 7.82 11.78 12.15
CA ASP A 271 8.90 12.34 11.33
C ASP A 271 9.42 11.39 10.25
N GLY A 272 9.81 10.18 10.68
CA GLY A 272 10.37 9.17 9.77
C GLY A 272 9.33 8.70 8.76
N VAL A 273 8.12 8.37 9.21
CA VAL A 273 7.04 7.88 8.36
C VAL A 273 6.64 8.92 7.31
N ALA A 274 6.59 10.21 7.66
CA ALA A 274 6.30 11.28 6.72
C ALA A 274 7.24 11.29 5.50
N GLN A 275 8.52 10.87 5.67
CA GLN A 275 9.50 10.85 4.58
C GLN A 275 9.20 9.80 3.51
N ILE A 276 8.48 8.73 3.87
CA ILE A 276 8.14 7.62 2.97
C ILE A 276 6.64 7.59 2.60
N TYR A 277 5.82 8.43 3.23
CA TYR A 277 4.37 8.46 3.00
C TYR A 277 3.99 8.68 1.53
N PRO A 278 4.67 9.54 0.76
CA PRO A 278 4.42 9.67 -0.67
C PRO A 278 4.60 8.36 -1.45
N LEU A 279 5.51 7.47 -1.02
CA LEU A 279 5.69 6.15 -1.64
C LEU A 279 4.55 5.19 -1.28
N ILE A 280 4.06 5.25 -0.03
CA ILE A 280 2.97 4.40 0.44
C ILE A 280 1.71 4.61 -0.41
N TYR A 281 1.40 5.86 -0.72
CA TYR A 281 0.23 6.24 -1.51
C TYR A 281 0.53 6.46 -3.01
N GLU A 282 1.73 6.07 -3.47
CA GLU A 282 2.14 6.15 -4.89
C GLU A 282 2.04 7.59 -5.46
N PHE A 283 2.27 8.60 -4.61
CA PHE A 283 2.23 9.98 -5.02
C PHE A 283 3.33 10.29 -6.04
N PRO A 284 3.03 10.96 -7.17
CA PRO A 284 4.00 11.20 -8.24
C PRO A 284 4.98 12.33 -7.90
N VAL A 285 5.92 12.06 -7.00
CA VAL A 285 6.97 13.03 -6.62
C VAL A 285 7.84 13.42 -7.82
N LYS A 286 8.17 14.71 -7.97
CA LYS A 286 9.05 15.21 -9.03
C LYS A 286 10.49 14.73 -8.84
N GLU A 287 10.97 14.73 -7.61
CA GLU A 287 12.37 14.46 -7.26
C GLU A 287 12.58 12.99 -6.85
N LYS A 288 12.34 12.06 -7.79
CA LYS A 288 12.43 10.60 -7.54
C LYS A 288 13.75 10.16 -6.89
N LYS A 289 14.89 10.79 -7.25
CA LYS A 289 16.20 10.46 -6.65
C LYS A 289 16.27 10.84 -5.18
N LYS A 290 15.69 11.98 -4.81
CA LYS A 290 15.65 12.45 -3.42
C LYS A 290 14.72 11.56 -2.60
N GLN A 291 13.58 11.18 -3.15
CA GLN A 291 12.66 10.25 -2.50
C GLN A 291 13.31 8.89 -2.22
N LYS A 292 14.13 8.40 -3.15
CA LYS A 292 14.92 7.17 -2.93
C LYS A 292 15.90 7.32 -1.76
N ILE A 293 16.60 8.44 -1.66
CA ILE A 293 17.54 8.73 -0.55
C ILE A 293 16.79 8.76 0.78
N LEU A 294 15.62 9.39 0.84
CA LEU A 294 14.79 9.42 2.06
C LEU A 294 14.34 8.02 2.49
N TYR A 295 13.94 7.17 1.54
CA TYR A 295 13.60 5.77 1.80
C TYR A 295 14.80 4.97 2.33
N GLU A 296 15.98 5.11 1.71
CA GLU A 296 17.21 4.43 2.15
C GLU A 296 17.60 4.86 3.58
N GLN A 297 17.57 6.17 3.88
CA GLN A 297 17.84 6.70 5.21
C GLN A 297 16.82 6.22 6.25
N PHE A 298 15.55 6.16 5.90
CA PHE A 298 14.49 5.64 6.76
C PHE A 298 14.72 4.16 7.08
N THR A 299 15.03 3.36 6.05
CA THR A 299 15.25 1.91 6.20
C THR A 299 16.48 1.63 7.06
N GLU A 300 17.61 2.31 6.80
CA GLU A 300 18.84 2.16 7.58
C GLU A 300 18.61 2.51 9.05
N LYS A 301 17.92 3.62 9.30
CA LYS A 301 17.73 4.13 10.66
C LYS A 301 16.75 3.30 11.48
N PHE A 302 15.63 2.89 10.89
CA PHE A 302 14.52 2.34 11.67
C PHE A 302 14.36 0.83 11.56
N GLN A 303 15.00 0.18 10.57
CA GLN A 303 14.89 -1.28 10.35
C GLN A 303 13.44 -1.76 10.48
N TRP A 304 12.54 -1.04 9.82
CA TRP A 304 11.09 -1.12 9.96
C TRP A 304 10.51 -2.52 9.69
N GLN A 305 11.20 -3.33 8.88
CA GLN A 305 10.83 -4.71 8.56
C GLN A 305 10.79 -5.63 9.80
N ASN A 306 11.46 -5.25 10.88
CA ASN A 306 11.50 -5.99 12.14
C ASN A 306 10.24 -5.81 13.01
N LEU A 307 9.21 -5.08 12.55
CA LEU A 307 7.96 -4.83 13.28
C LEU A 307 8.18 -4.45 14.74
N ASN A 308 9.05 -3.48 14.99
CA ASN A 308 9.42 -3.08 16.34
C ASN A 308 8.18 -2.67 17.17
N LYS A 309 7.92 -3.38 18.25
CA LYS A 309 6.72 -3.29 19.09
C LYS A 309 6.55 -1.95 19.83
N ASN A 310 7.58 -1.11 19.87
CA ASN A 310 7.56 0.16 20.61
C ASN A 310 7.21 1.37 19.72
N ARG A 311 6.43 1.17 18.66
CA ARG A 311 6.08 2.21 17.69
C ARG A 311 4.66 2.69 17.88
N ASN A 312 4.39 3.38 18.97
CA ASN A 312 3.09 4.03 19.26
C ASN A 312 1.88 3.09 19.20
N GLY A 313 2.06 1.81 19.49
CA GLY A 313 0.97 0.83 19.52
C GLY A 313 0.50 0.32 18.16
N PHE A 314 1.23 0.58 17.07
CA PHE A 314 0.96 0.08 15.73
C PHE A 314 2.12 -0.76 15.20
N LEU A 315 1.83 -1.67 14.25
CA LEU A 315 2.86 -2.47 13.56
C LEU A 315 3.51 -1.69 12.42
N TRP A 316 2.79 -0.74 11.86
CA TRP A 316 3.22 0.05 10.70
C TRP A 316 3.55 -0.81 9.47
N THR A 317 2.77 -1.87 9.25
CA THR A 317 2.94 -2.75 8.08
C THR A 317 2.86 -1.97 6.76
N MET A 318 2.11 -0.87 6.71
CA MET A 318 2.04 0.02 5.55
C MET A 318 3.41 0.43 4.98
N THR A 319 4.48 0.35 5.78
CA THR A 319 5.86 0.64 5.31
C THR A 319 6.32 -0.29 4.19
N GLY A 320 5.75 -1.50 4.12
CA GLY A 320 6.00 -2.44 3.04
C GLY A 320 5.50 -1.94 1.67
N MET A 321 4.46 -1.09 1.62
CA MET A 321 4.02 -0.45 0.37
C MET A 321 5.11 0.47 -0.20
N ALA A 322 5.83 1.21 0.67
CA ALA A 322 6.96 2.02 0.24
C ALA A 322 8.10 1.15 -0.32
N ALA A 323 8.37 -0.01 0.30
CA ALA A 323 9.35 -0.97 -0.21
C ALA A 323 8.93 -1.54 -1.57
N ALA A 324 7.66 -1.91 -1.73
CA ALA A 324 7.12 -2.37 -3.01
C ALA A 324 7.33 -1.33 -4.12
N GLN A 325 7.03 -0.06 -3.83
CA GLN A 325 7.19 1.05 -4.77
C GLN A 325 8.67 1.31 -5.13
N MET A 326 9.58 1.02 -4.21
CA MET A 326 11.03 1.13 -4.44
C MET A 326 11.66 -0.13 -5.06
N GLY A 327 10.90 -1.21 -5.23
CA GLY A 327 11.41 -2.50 -5.70
C GLY A 327 12.31 -3.20 -4.68
N ASP A 328 12.19 -2.86 -3.40
CA ASP A 328 12.96 -3.47 -2.31
C ASP A 328 12.31 -4.78 -1.83
N ILE A 329 12.44 -5.78 -2.67
CA ILE A 329 11.84 -7.11 -2.46
C ILE A 329 12.33 -7.75 -1.15
N ASN A 330 13.60 -7.57 -0.80
CA ASN A 330 14.19 -8.24 0.37
C ASN A 330 13.56 -7.75 1.68
N ASN A 331 13.51 -6.45 1.89
CA ASN A 331 12.90 -5.89 3.09
C ASN A 331 11.39 -6.14 3.15
N LEU A 332 10.70 -6.13 2.00
CA LEU A 332 9.27 -6.46 1.94
C LEU A 332 9.01 -7.93 2.30
N VAL A 333 9.80 -8.86 1.78
CA VAL A 333 9.72 -10.29 2.16
C VAL A 333 10.00 -10.47 3.64
N GLU A 334 10.99 -9.79 4.19
CA GLU A 334 11.34 -9.84 5.61
C GLU A 334 10.20 -9.33 6.50
N LEU A 335 9.58 -8.20 6.14
CA LEU A 335 8.42 -7.65 6.83
C LEU A 335 7.27 -8.68 6.91
N ILE A 336 6.88 -9.24 5.76
CA ILE A 336 5.76 -10.20 5.70
C ILE A 336 6.08 -11.47 6.50
N ARG A 337 7.32 -11.96 6.47
CA ARG A 337 7.75 -13.12 7.27
C ARG A 337 7.72 -12.83 8.77
N ASN A 338 8.21 -11.67 9.20
CA ASN A 338 8.16 -11.27 10.60
C ASN A 338 6.73 -11.08 11.09
N TYR A 339 5.86 -10.48 10.24
CA TYR A 339 4.43 -10.40 10.51
C TYR A 339 3.81 -11.79 10.66
N GLU A 340 4.07 -12.69 9.74
CA GLU A 340 3.55 -14.06 9.78
C GLU A 340 3.98 -14.79 11.06
N ALA A 341 5.26 -14.77 11.38
CA ALA A 341 5.81 -15.46 12.52
C ALA A 341 5.25 -14.97 13.87
N GLU A 342 4.98 -13.66 13.99
CA GLU A 342 4.59 -13.08 15.28
C GLU A 342 3.08 -12.93 15.48
N TYR A 343 2.32 -12.71 14.41
CA TYR A 343 0.93 -12.23 14.52
C TYR A 343 -0.11 -13.13 13.86
N CYS A 344 0.25 -13.96 12.89
CA CYS A 344 -0.76 -14.71 12.15
C CYS A 344 -1.52 -15.74 12.99
N GLU A 345 -0.88 -16.38 13.94
CA GLU A 345 -1.56 -17.35 14.81
C GLU A 345 -2.16 -16.71 16.05
N ASN A 346 -1.46 -15.78 16.66
CA ASN A 346 -1.82 -15.22 17.96
C ASN A 346 -2.82 -14.05 17.90
N ARG A 347 -2.91 -13.35 16.77
CA ARG A 347 -3.83 -12.21 16.55
C ARG A 347 -3.88 -11.22 17.72
N LYS A 348 -2.73 -10.98 18.36
CA LYS A 348 -2.61 -10.15 19.57
C LYS A 348 -2.30 -8.70 19.24
N TYR A 349 -2.63 -7.81 20.19
CA TYR A 349 -2.18 -6.42 20.16
C TYR A 349 -0.64 -6.34 19.92
N PRO A 350 -0.16 -5.41 19.09
CA PRO A 350 -0.87 -4.32 18.43
C PRO A 350 -1.39 -4.62 17.02
N LEU A 351 -1.76 -5.86 16.70
CA LEU A 351 -2.35 -6.20 15.41
C LEU A 351 -3.81 -5.70 15.32
N TYR A 352 -4.09 -4.90 14.30
CA TYR A 352 -5.42 -4.47 13.90
C TYR A 352 -5.77 -5.00 12.51
N THR A 353 -7.05 -5.05 12.18
CA THR A 353 -7.53 -5.51 10.86
C THR A 353 -6.98 -4.66 9.71
N GLY A 354 -6.77 -3.36 9.93
CA GLY A 354 -6.11 -2.48 8.97
C GLY A 354 -4.66 -2.90 8.66
N GLU A 355 -3.90 -3.36 9.66
CA GLU A 355 -2.54 -3.88 9.44
C GLU A 355 -2.55 -5.13 8.56
N ALA A 356 -3.54 -6.04 8.76
CA ALA A 356 -3.74 -7.18 7.88
C ALA A 356 -4.16 -6.75 6.46
N GLY A 357 -4.92 -5.66 6.35
CA GLY A 357 -5.28 -5.06 5.07
C GLY A 357 -4.05 -4.62 4.28
N TRP A 358 -3.10 -3.94 4.92
CA TRP A 358 -1.82 -3.58 4.29
C TRP A 358 -1.04 -4.81 3.85
N ILE A 359 -0.91 -5.84 4.69
CA ILE A 359 -0.24 -7.10 4.32
C ILE A 359 -0.89 -7.74 3.08
N CYS A 360 -2.22 -7.71 2.95
CA CYS A 360 -2.90 -8.21 1.75
C CYS A 360 -2.48 -7.45 0.49
N MET A 361 -2.47 -6.11 0.55
CA MET A 361 -2.06 -5.26 -0.57
C MET A 361 -0.58 -5.45 -0.92
N GLU A 362 0.27 -5.63 0.07
CA GLU A 362 1.70 -5.92 -0.09
C GLU A 362 1.95 -7.28 -0.73
N CYS A 363 1.17 -8.29 -0.38
CA CYS A 363 1.23 -9.60 -1.04
C CYS A 363 0.87 -9.48 -2.53
N GLU A 364 -0.18 -8.72 -2.89
CA GLU A 364 -0.54 -8.42 -4.29
C GLU A 364 0.61 -7.73 -5.02
N LYS A 365 1.18 -6.66 -4.45
CA LYS A 365 2.29 -5.91 -5.04
C LYS A 365 3.54 -6.77 -5.23
N LEU A 366 3.94 -7.50 -4.20
CA LEU A 366 5.12 -8.37 -4.25
C LEU A 366 4.93 -9.52 -5.24
N TYR A 367 3.71 -10.06 -5.36
CA TYR A 367 3.40 -11.08 -6.36
C TYR A 367 3.63 -10.53 -7.77
N GLY A 368 3.14 -9.31 -8.07
CA GLY A 368 3.31 -8.65 -9.37
C GLY A 368 4.75 -8.28 -9.70
N LEU A 369 5.61 -7.99 -8.71
CA LEU A 369 7.04 -7.72 -8.93
C LEU A 369 7.84 -8.97 -9.35
N ASN A 370 7.25 -10.16 -9.24
CA ASN A 370 7.88 -11.45 -9.59
C ASN A 370 7.41 -12.01 -10.95
N ASP A 371 6.43 -11.37 -11.59
CA ASP A 371 5.96 -11.70 -12.94
C ASP A 371 6.80 -11.01 -14.02
#